data_735efdf69377e1dfc2137b199cca2104
#
_entry.id   735efdf69377e1dfc2137b199cca2104
#
_cell.length_a   1.000
_cell.length_b   1.000
_cell.length_c   1.000
_cell.angle_alpha   90.00
_cell.angle_beta   90.00
_cell.angle_gamma   90.00
#
_symmetry.space_group_name_H-M   'P 1'
#
loop_
_entity.id
_entity.type
_entity.pdbx_description
1 polymer ?
#
loop_
_entity_poly.entity_id
_entity_poly.type
_entity_poly.pdbx_seq_one_letter_code
_entity_poly.pdbx_strand_id
1 'polypeptide(L)'
;PFGGGSSVVGGIEPAVGAGFAGSLSLDLTGLDQILEIDKTSRAARMQGGIRCPDIEAGLRPHGLTMRHFPQSFDLATLGGMIATRSGGHFATVYTHIDDFVESTRMLTPAGAMESRRLPGSGAGPSPDRLAIGSEGALGIITEAWMRLQDRPNQRRSTAINFDDFTRAVEAVRQLTQSGLFPANVRLLDRMEAMLNGAGDGSHDVVVLGFESADHAVDAWMDRGLAICRELGGTYDEAASKAADSNTAGAAGAWRAAFIKMPHFRDALISAAVISDTFETSITWDKFHSFHENVTAAAKAAIREATGREGIVTCRFTHAYPDGAAPYFTFQAVGRHGALAEQWLEIKQRASDAVIDNGGTITHHHAVGRDHMPWYERQRPEVFGLALQGAKDKLDPAGILNPGVIVPLAQ
;
A
#
# COMPACT_ATOMS: atom_id res chain seq x y z
N PRO A 1 -4.81 -0.04 -20.26
CA PRO A 1 -6.01 0.21 -19.45
C PRO A 1 -5.75 1.35 -18.44
N PHE A 2 -6.77 2.19 -18.25
CA PHE A 2 -6.73 3.35 -17.37
C PHE A 2 -7.94 3.34 -16.43
N GLY A 3 -7.73 3.57 -15.16
CA GLY A 3 -8.77 3.69 -14.13
C GLY A 3 -8.70 5.05 -13.44
N GLY A 4 -8.28 5.07 -12.17
CA GLY A 4 -8.18 6.30 -11.37
C GLY A 4 -6.96 7.19 -11.63
N GLY A 5 -6.01 6.77 -12.45
CA GLY A 5 -4.81 7.56 -12.75
C GLY A 5 -3.84 7.75 -11.57
N SER A 6 -3.97 6.95 -10.51
CA SER A 6 -3.26 7.14 -9.24
C SER A 6 -1.95 6.36 -9.10
N SER A 7 -1.45 5.73 -10.16
CA SER A 7 -0.15 5.06 -10.17
C SER A 7 0.98 6.05 -9.87
N VAL A 8 1.92 5.65 -9.01
CA VAL A 8 3.10 6.46 -8.62
C VAL A 8 4.41 5.86 -9.14
N VAL A 9 4.32 4.84 -10.02
CA VAL A 9 5.46 4.08 -10.56
C VAL A 9 5.42 3.91 -12.08
N GLY A 10 4.75 4.84 -12.78
CA GLY A 10 4.64 4.83 -14.24
C GLY A 10 3.82 3.67 -14.82
N GLY A 11 3.02 2.96 -14.02
CA GLY A 11 2.30 1.74 -14.45
C GLY A 11 1.23 1.97 -15.52
N ILE A 12 0.73 3.21 -15.66
CA ILE A 12 -0.30 3.59 -16.63
C ILE A 12 0.23 4.53 -17.74
N GLU A 13 1.52 4.84 -17.74
CA GLU A 13 2.10 5.70 -18.76
C GLU A 13 2.16 4.97 -20.11
N PRO A 14 1.73 5.63 -21.21
CA PRO A 14 1.75 5.02 -22.54
C PRO A 14 3.14 5.06 -23.19
N ALA A 15 4.18 4.77 -22.43
CA ALA A 15 5.59 4.76 -22.87
C ALA A 15 5.92 3.41 -23.50
N VAL A 16 5.41 3.14 -24.70
CA VAL A 16 5.48 1.81 -25.34
C VAL A 16 6.71 1.62 -26.25
N GLY A 17 7.47 2.68 -26.55
CA GLY A 17 8.67 2.58 -27.39
C GLY A 17 8.39 2.51 -28.91
N ALA A 18 9.47 2.40 -29.71
CA ALA A 18 9.42 2.50 -31.16
C ALA A 18 8.84 1.25 -31.88
N GLY A 19 8.61 0.16 -31.16
CA GLY A 19 8.06 -1.08 -31.76
C GLY A 19 6.55 -1.05 -32.02
N PHE A 20 5.86 0.01 -31.59
CA PHE A 20 4.42 0.17 -31.71
C PHE A 20 4.06 1.34 -32.63
N ALA A 21 2.99 1.18 -33.42
CA ALA A 21 2.49 2.26 -34.30
C ALA A 21 1.84 3.41 -33.52
N GLY A 22 1.53 3.20 -32.24
CA GLY A 22 0.93 4.18 -31.34
C GLY A 22 0.42 3.52 -30.07
N SER A 23 -0.17 4.31 -29.17
CA SER A 23 -0.79 3.84 -27.94
C SER A 23 -2.25 4.27 -27.85
N LEU A 24 -3.07 3.43 -27.22
CA LEU A 24 -4.47 3.71 -26.90
C LEU A 24 -4.67 3.59 -25.40
N SER A 25 -5.14 4.65 -24.77
CA SER A 25 -5.58 4.60 -23.37
C SER A 25 -7.05 4.17 -23.32
N LEU A 26 -7.32 3.01 -22.74
CA LEU A 26 -8.66 2.50 -22.54
C LEU A 26 -9.16 2.91 -21.16
N ASP A 27 -10.02 3.92 -21.12
CA ASP A 27 -10.66 4.41 -19.89
C ASP A 27 -11.76 3.46 -19.43
N LEU A 28 -11.62 2.92 -18.23
CA LEU A 28 -12.54 1.97 -17.61
C LEU A 28 -13.49 2.63 -16.60
N THR A 29 -13.40 3.92 -16.37
CA THR A 29 -14.22 4.64 -15.37
C THR A 29 -15.71 4.60 -15.66
N GLY A 30 -16.12 4.28 -16.89
CA GLY A 30 -17.52 4.01 -17.24
C GLY A 30 -18.08 2.66 -16.77
N LEU A 31 -17.24 1.75 -16.26
CA LEU A 31 -17.64 0.50 -15.62
C LEU A 31 -17.76 0.74 -14.09
N ASP A 32 -18.77 1.45 -13.65
CA ASP A 32 -18.86 2.07 -12.31
C ASP A 32 -19.99 1.55 -11.42
N GLN A 33 -20.59 0.40 -11.76
CA GLN A 33 -21.77 -0.11 -11.07
C GLN A 33 -21.44 -1.14 -10.00
N ILE A 34 -22.21 -1.10 -8.88
CA ILE A 34 -22.41 -2.24 -8.00
C ILE A 34 -23.52 -3.09 -8.61
N LEU A 35 -23.15 -4.28 -9.12
CA LEU A 35 -24.07 -5.14 -9.85
C LEU A 35 -24.94 -5.98 -8.92
N GLU A 36 -24.39 -6.42 -7.78
CA GLU A 36 -25.06 -7.29 -6.83
C GLU A 36 -24.47 -7.12 -5.42
N ILE A 37 -25.34 -7.19 -4.40
CA ILE A 37 -24.93 -7.22 -2.99
C ILE A 37 -25.53 -8.46 -2.32
N ASP A 38 -24.68 -9.40 -1.94
CA ASP A 38 -25.04 -10.58 -1.16
C ASP A 38 -24.80 -10.32 0.34
N LYS A 39 -25.87 -9.97 1.04
CA LYS A 39 -25.82 -9.70 2.49
C LYS A 39 -25.56 -10.95 3.31
N THR A 40 -25.95 -12.11 2.81
CA THR A 40 -25.81 -13.39 3.53
C THR A 40 -24.36 -13.79 3.64
N SER A 41 -23.63 -13.69 2.52
CA SER A 41 -22.20 -14.03 2.46
C SER A 41 -21.30 -12.79 2.63
N ARG A 42 -21.89 -11.60 2.84
CA ARG A 42 -21.18 -10.32 2.96
C ARG A 42 -20.19 -10.09 1.81
N ALA A 43 -20.73 -10.03 0.60
CA ALA A 43 -19.94 -9.73 -0.58
C ALA A 43 -20.72 -8.88 -1.58
N ALA A 44 -20.02 -8.21 -2.49
CA ALA A 44 -20.62 -7.51 -3.61
C ALA A 44 -19.88 -7.78 -4.91
N ARG A 45 -20.63 -7.92 -6.00
CA ARG A 45 -20.12 -7.91 -7.36
C ARG A 45 -20.11 -6.48 -7.87
N MET A 46 -18.95 -6.01 -8.25
CA MET A 46 -18.73 -4.63 -8.65
C MET A 46 -17.93 -4.56 -9.94
N GLN A 47 -18.17 -3.54 -10.73
CA GLN A 47 -17.41 -3.27 -11.96
C GLN A 47 -16.04 -2.65 -11.65
N GLY A 48 -15.06 -2.92 -12.52
CA GLY A 48 -13.66 -2.57 -12.29
C GLY A 48 -13.34 -1.07 -12.28
N GLY A 49 -14.17 -0.24 -12.90
CA GLY A 49 -14.01 1.22 -12.96
C GLY A 49 -14.65 1.98 -11.79
N ILE A 50 -15.41 1.31 -10.91
CA ILE A 50 -16.04 1.97 -9.78
C ILE A 50 -14.97 2.51 -8.80
N ARG A 51 -15.16 3.75 -8.34
CA ARG A 51 -14.22 4.41 -7.40
C ARG A 51 -14.52 4.07 -5.95
N CYS A 52 -13.51 4.14 -5.09
CA CYS A 52 -13.66 3.84 -3.66
C CYS A 52 -14.77 4.65 -2.98
N PRO A 53 -14.93 5.98 -3.18
CA PRO A 53 -16.05 6.73 -2.60
C PRO A 53 -17.42 6.19 -3.00
N ASP A 54 -17.58 5.79 -4.26
CA ASP A 54 -18.85 5.28 -4.81
C ASP A 54 -19.15 3.88 -4.26
N ILE A 55 -18.12 3.03 -4.11
CA ILE A 55 -18.24 1.73 -3.42
C ILE A 55 -18.78 1.94 -2.01
N GLU A 56 -18.13 2.80 -1.21
CA GLU A 56 -18.52 3.05 0.17
C GLU A 56 -19.90 3.72 0.29
N ALA A 57 -20.24 4.63 -0.63
CA ALA A 57 -21.55 5.27 -0.68
C ALA A 57 -22.67 4.26 -0.99
N GLY A 58 -22.44 3.37 -1.95
CA GLY A 58 -23.40 2.32 -2.33
C GLY A 58 -23.59 1.23 -1.27
N LEU A 59 -22.52 0.89 -0.53
CA LEU A 59 -22.59 -0.13 0.53
C LEU A 59 -23.18 0.40 1.84
N ARG A 60 -23.04 1.69 2.14
CA ARG A 60 -23.47 2.31 3.40
C ARG A 60 -24.95 2.09 3.76
N PRO A 61 -25.92 2.21 2.82
CA PRO A 61 -27.34 1.96 3.13
C PRO A 61 -27.63 0.51 3.58
N HIS A 62 -26.71 -0.41 3.27
CA HIS A 62 -26.81 -1.82 3.63
C HIS A 62 -26.10 -2.15 4.95
N GLY A 63 -25.51 -1.16 5.64
CA GLY A 63 -24.70 -1.37 6.84
C GLY A 63 -23.33 -2.03 6.58
N LEU A 64 -22.91 -2.07 5.31
CA LEU A 64 -21.70 -2.74 4.85
C LEU A 64 -20.61 -1.75 4.45
N THR A 65 -19.39 -2.24 4.39
CA THR A 65 -18.18 -1.53 3.91
C THR A 65 -17.22 -2.52 3.28
N MET A 66 -16.50 -2.12 2.25
CA MET A 66 -15.36 -2.90 1.79
C MET A 66 -14.17 -2.75 2.75
N ARG A 67 -14.10 -1.64 3.48
CA ARG A 67 -13.06 -1.32 4.45
C ARG A 67 -11.64 -1.35 3.89
N HIS A 68 -11.50 -1.05 2.61
CA HIS A 68 -10.22 -0.87 1.95
C HIS A 68 -10.05 0.60 1.54
N PHE A 69 -9.18 1.33 2.24
CA PHE A 69 -8.98 2.77 2.08
C PHE A 69 -7.51 3.04 1.72
N PRO A 70 -7.13 2.97 0.43
CA PRO A 70 -5.80 3.36 -0.01
C PRO A 70 -5.59 4.87 0.15
N GLN A 71 -4.35 5.34 0.11
CA GLN A 71 -4.04 6.78 0.16
C GLN A 71 -4.65 7.53 -1.03
N SER A 72 -4.81 6.87 -2.17
CA SER A 72 -5.46 7.37 -3.39
C SER A 72 -7.00 7.19 -3.38
N PHE A 73 -7.64 7.12 -2.22
CA PHE A 73 -9.05 6.75 -2.04
C PHE A 73 -10.00 7.46 -3.01
N ASP A 74 -9.84 8.78 -3.18
CA ASP A 74 -10.75 9.58 -4.00
C ASP A 74 -10.67 9.26 -5.51
N LEU A 75 -9.56 8.67 -5.95
CA LEU A 75 -9.29 8.39 -7.37
C LEU A 75 -9.27 6.91 -7.70
N ALA A 76 -8.81 6.06 -6.78
CA ALA A 76 -8.57 4.64 -7.03
C ALA A 76 -9.85 3.91 -7.45
N THR A 77 -9.75 3.14 -8.54
CA THR A 77 -10.82 2.26 -9.02
C THR A 77 -10.60 0.83 -8.57
N LEU A 78 -11.67 0.05 -8.47
CA LEU A 78 -11.61 -1.35 -8.02
C LEU A 78 -10.64 -2.18 -8.85
N GLY A 79 -10.77 -2.15 -10.18
CA GLY A 79 -9.89 -2.90 -11.08
C GLY A 79 -8.44 -2.46 -10.99
N GLY A 80 -8.21 -1.14 -10.81
CA GLY A 80 -6.88 -0.58 -10.58
C GLY A 80 -6.26 -1.10 -9.27
N MET A 81 -7.02 -1.10 -8.17
CA MET A 81 -6.56 -1.63 -6.89
C MET A 81 -6.19 -3.12 -6.97
N ILE A 82 -7.03 -3.93 -7.63
CA ILE A 82 -6.77 -5.37 -7.81
C ILE A 82 -5.53 -5.57 -8.68
N ALA A 83 -5.43 -4.85 -9.79
CA ALA A 83 -4.31 -4.94 -10.73
C ALA A 83 -2.97 -4.55 -10.11
N THR A 84 -2.95 -3.69 -9.08
CA THR A 84 -1.73 -3.19 -8.44
C THR A 84 -1.45 -3.77 -7.06
N ARG A 85 -2.28 -4.70 -6.56
CA ARG A 85 -2.19 -5.24 -5.20
C ARG A 85 -2.19 -4.15 -4.14
N SER A 86 -3.12 -3.21 -4.27
CA SER A 86 -3.23 -2.04 -3.39
C SER A 86 -3.27 -2.38 -1.91
N GLY A 87 -2.53 -1.65 -1.09
CA GLY A 87 -2.61 -1.67 0.37
C GLY A 87 -3.62 -0.64 0.89
N GLY A 88 -4.35 -1.00 1.95
CA GLY A 88 -5.34 -0.14 2.60
C GLY A 88 -4.81 0.57 3.85
N HIS A 89 -5.66 1.38 4.47
CA HIS A 89 -5.34 2.10 5.71
C HIS A 89 -5.23 1.15 6.92
N PHE A 90 -5.92 0.01 6.92
CA PHE A 90 -5.90 -0.94 8.03
C PHE A 90 -4.63 -1.78 8.01
N ALA A 91 -3.96 -1.86 9.15
CA ALA A 91 -2.56 -2.27 9.25
C ALA A 91 -2.36 -3.76 9.56
N THR A 92 -3.41 -4.47 10.00
CA THR A 92 -3.40 -5.92 10.22
C THR A 92 -4.69 -6.52 9.70
N VAL A 93 -4.80 -7.78 9.49
CA VAL A 93 -5.94 -8.51 8.92
C VAL A 93 -6.58 -7.79 7.73
N TYR A 94 -6.60 -8.33 6.57
CA TYR A 94 -7.09 -7.68 5.34
C TYR A 94 -6.32 -6.39 5.00
N THR A 95 -5.04 -6.52 4.77
CA THR A 95 -4.16 -5.39 4.48
C THR A 95 -4.11 -5.04 2.99
N HIS A 96 -4.03 -6.05 2.14
CA HIS A 96 -4.03 -5.92 0.69
C HIS A 96 -5.39 -6.24 0.10
N ILE A 97 -5.67 -5.67 -1.07
CA ILE A 97 -6.87 -5.96 -1.84
C ILE A 97 -7.03 -7.47 -2.13
N ASP A 98 -5.93 -8.21 -2.16
CA ASP A 98 -5.87 -9.66 -2.33
C ASP A 98 -6.78 -10.41 -1.35
N ASP A 99 -6.87 -9.90 -0.11
CA ASP A 99 -7.63 -10.52 0.98
C ASP A 99 -9.14 -10.33 0.80
N PHE A 100 -9.53 -9.34 -0.01
CA PHE A 100 -10.93 -9.01 -0.27
C PHE A 100 -11.47 -9.65 -1.54
N VAL A 101 -10.63 -10.04 -2.49
CA VAL A 101 -11.07 -10.66 -3.74
C VAL A 101 -11.59 -12.07 -3.50
N GLU A 102 -12.85 -12.32 -3.87
CA GLU A 102 -13.46 -13.66 -3.90
C GLU A 102 -13.43 -14.29 -5.29
N SER A 103 -13.63 -13.48 -6.34
CA SER A 103 -13.47 -13.88 -7.74
C SER A 103 -13.25 -12.67 -8.64
N THR A 104 -12.66 -12.89 -9.80
CA THR A 104 -12.41 -11.85 -10.82
C THR A 104 -12.97 -12.25 -12.17
N ARG A 105 -13.34 -11.23 -12.96
CA ARG A 105 -13.61 -11.36 -14.38
C ARG A 105 -12.64 -10.47 -15.14
N MET A 106 -11.73 -11.08 -15.89
CA MET A 106 -10.69 -10.41 -16.67
C MET A 106 -10.91 -10.70 -18.17
N LEU A 107 -10.92 -9.67 -19.01
CA LEU A 107 -10.95 -9.80 -20.46
C LEU A 107 -9.54 -9.75 -21.04
N THR A 108 -9.24 -10.70 -21.90
CA THR A 108 -7.95 -10.80 -22.61
C THR A 108 -8.22 -10.94 -24.12
N PRO A 109 -7.24 -10.69 -25.00
CA PRO A 109 -7.37 -11.00 -26.43
C PRO A 109 -7.70 -12.48 -26.71
N ALA A 110 -7.29 -13.40 -25.86
CA ALA A 110 -7.59 -14.83 -25.99
C ALA A 110 -9.00 -15.21 -25.49
N GLY A 111 -9.71 -14.30 -24.80
CA GLY A 111 -11.05 -14.53 -24.27
C GLY A 111 -11.24 -14.05 -22.84
N ALA A 112 -12.40 -14.32 -22.27
CA ALA A 112 -12.73 -13.98 -20.89
C ALA A 112 -12.20 -15.07 -19.94
N MET A 113 -11.53 -14.64 -18.87
CA MET A 113 -11.18 -15.46 -17.72
C MET A 113 -12.05 -15.03 -16.54
N GLU A 114 -12.90 -15.93 -16.08
CA GLU A 114 -13.81 -15.68 -14.97
C GLU A 114 -13.73 -16.86 -13.99
N SER A 115 -13.38 -16.56 -12.75
CA SER A 115 -13.31 -17.55 -11.68
C SER A 115 -14.67 -17.74 -11.02
N ARG A 116 -14.85 -18.87 -10.34
CA ARG A 116 -16.04 -19.10 -9.52
C ARG A 116 -15.89 -18.40 -8.18
N ARG A 117 -16.95 -17.73 -7.75
CA ARG A 117 -17.06 -17.21 -6.38
C ARG A 117 -17.21 -18.35 -5.39
N LEU A 118 -16.18 -18.59 -4.58
CA LEU A 118 -16.15 -19.65 -3.56
C LEU A 118 -15.38 -19.13 -2.33
N PRO A 119 -15.74 -19.54 -1.10
CA PRO A 119 -15.02 -19.11 0.11
C PRO A 119 -13.58 -19.63 0.15
N GLY A 120 -13.29 -20.71 -0.55
CA GLY A 120 -11.97 -21.32 -0.72
C GLY A 120 -12.05 -22.47 -1.71
N SER A 121 -10.94 -22.76 -2.39
CA SER A 121 -10.85 -23.88 -3.33
C SER A 121 -9.45 -24.50 -3.29
N GLY A 122 -9.38 -25.83 -3.23
CA GLY A 122 -8.16 -26.61 -3.41
C GLY A 122 -7.98 -27.13 -4.84
N ALA A 123 -8.74 -26.62 -5.81
CA ALA A 123 -8.72 -27.10 -7.20
C ALA A 123 -7.59 -26.46 -8.02
N GLY A 124 -6.34 -26.74 -7.65
CA GLY A 124 -5.15 -26.23 -8.34
C GLY A 124 -4.83 -24.75 -8.06
N PRO A 125 -3.95 -24.13 -8.85
CA PRO A 125 -3.61 -22.72 -8.75
C PRO A 125 -4.83 -21.81 -8.98
N SER A 126 -5.01 -20.78 -8.16
CA SER A 126 -6.12 -19.83 -8.31
C SER A 126 -5.95 -18.95 -9.56
N PRO A 127 -6.96 -18.88 -10.46
CA PRO A 127 -6.92 -17.96 -11.58
C PRO A 127 -6.94 -16.48 -11.14
N ASP A 128 -7.53 -16.18 -9.97
CA ASP A 128 -7.55 -14.82 -9.42
C ASP A 128 -6.15 -14.32 -9.11
N ARG A 129 -5.24 -15.21 -8.67
CA ARG A 129 -3.84 -14.87 -8.41
C ARG A 129 -3.05 -14.52 -9.67
N LEU A 130 -3.56 -14.84 -10.86
CA LEU A 130 -2.99 -14.38 -12.13
C LEU A 130 -3.51 -12.97 -12.49
N ALA A 131 -4.75 -12.65 -12.13
CA ALA A 131 -5.35 -11.33 -12.35
C ALA A 131 -4.85 -10.28 -11.34
N ILE A 132 -4.74 -10.67 -10.06
CA ILE A 132 -4.24 -9.82 -8.96
C ILE A 132 -2.76 -9.50 -9.19
N GLY A 133 -2.41 -8.22 -9.27
CA GLY A 133 -1.05 -7.77 -9.53
C GLY A 133 -0.63 -7.84 -11.00
N SER A 134 -1.57 -8.06 -11.93
CA SER A 134 -1.29 -8.13 -13.37
C SER A 134 -1.03 -6.78 -14.03
N GLU A 135 -1.32 -5.68 -13.36
CA GLU A 135 -1.10 -4.29 -13.80
C GLU A 135 -1.57 -4.02 -15.25
N GLY A 136 -2.61 -4.73 -15.68
CA GLY A 136 -3.15 -4.62 -17.02
C GLY A 136 -2.31 -5.31 -18.11
N ALA A 137 -1.20 -5.97 -17.77
CA ALA A 137 -0.33 -6.64 -18.73
C ALA A 137 -0.91 -7.97 -19.23
N LEU A 138 -1.74 -8.65 -18.44
CA LEU A 138 -2.32 -9.95 -18.79
C LEU A 138 -3.79 -9.86 -19.23
N GLY A 139 -4.46 -8.75 -18.95
CA GLY A 139 -5.87 -8.56 -19.25
C GLY A 139 -6.43 -7.33 -18.56
N ILE A 140 -7.72 -7.09 -18.79
CA ILE A 140 -8.48 -5.96 -18.25
C ILE A 140 -9.50 -6.50 -17.25
N ILE A 141 -9.36 -6.15 -15.99
CA ILE A 141 -10.28 -6.54 -14.91
C ILE A 141 -11.56 -5.71 -15.07
N THR A 142 -12.64 -6.34 -15.47
CA THR A 142 -13.93 -5.69 -15.72
C THR A 142 -14.88 -5.77 -14.54
N GLU A 143 -14.78 -6.84 -13.74
CA GLU A 143 -15.64 -7.09 -12.60
C GLU A 143 -14.90 -7.93 -11.54
N ALA A 144 -15.31 -7.78 -10.29
CA ALA A 144 -14.89 -8.64 -9.21
C ALA A 144 -15.98 -8.83 -8.15
N TRP A 145 -16.01 -9.99 -7.52
CA TRP A 145 -16.68 -10.19 -6.26
C TRP A 145 -15.73 -9.85 -5.12
N MET A 146 -16.16 -8.94 -4.26
CA MET A 146 -15.35 -8.44 -3.15
C MET A 146 -15.99 -8.78 -1.82
N ARG A 147 -15.19 -9.29 -0.89
CA ARG A 147 -15.56 -9.53 0.50
C ARG A 147 -15.87 -8.20 1.18
N LEU A 148 -16.95 -8.18 1.94
CA LEU A 148 -17.41 -7.03 2.72
C LEU A 148 -17.36 -7.31 4.21
N GLN A 149 -17.46 -6.26 5.00
CA GLN A 149 -17.55 -6.31 6.45
C GLN A 149 -18.74 -5.46 6.93
N ASP A 150 -19.28 -5.79 8.09
CA ASP A 150 -20.23 -4.90 8.77
C ASP A 150 -19.52 -3.60 9.18
N ARG A 151 -20.18 -2.47 9.07
CA ARG A 151 -19.61 -1.17 9.47
C ARG A 151 -19.40 -1.14 10.97
N PRO A 152 -18.15 -0.90 11.45
CA PRO A 152 -17.89 -0.87 12.88
C PRO A 152 -18.60 0.32 13.54
N ASN A 153 -19.20 0.04 14.71
CA ASN A 153 -19.86 1.00 15.60
C ASN A 153 -19.13 1.16 16.94
N GLN A 154 -18.20 0.26 17.25
CA GLN A 154 -17.30 0.32 18.41
C GLN A 154 -15.90 0.62 17.91
N ARG A 155 -15.26 1.64 18.45
CA ARG A 155 -13.91 2.06 18.06
C ARG A 155 -13.17 2.65 19.23
N ARG A 156 -11.88 2.28 19.35
CA ARG A 156 -10.92 2.96 20.25
C ARG A 156 -9.60 3.10 19.51
N SER A 157 -8.98 4.27 19.65
CA SER A 157 -7.65 4.54 19.07
C SER A 157 -6.87 5.45 20.02
N THR A 158 -5.56 5.25 20.11
CA THR A 158 -4.68 6.13 20.89
C THR A 158 -3.29 6.18 20.25
N ALA A 159 -2.53 7.22 20.59
CA ALA A 159 -1.11 7.33 20.30
C ALA A 159 -0.30 6.99 21.55
N ILE A 160 0.77 6.26 21.36
CA ILE A 160 1.68 5.81 22.42
C ILE A 160 3.07 6.31 22.06
N ASN A 161 3.71 7.04 22.96
CA ASN A 161 5.04 7.63 22.80
C ASN A 161 6.10 6.68 23.31
N PHE A 162 7.20 6.58 22.58
CA PHE A 162 8.39 5.81 22.94
C PHE A 162 9.64 6.68 22.84
N ASP A 163 10.53 6.58 23.80
CA ASP A 163 11.84 7.26 23.79
C ASP A 163 12.87 6.52 22.92
N ASP A 164 12.62 5.25 22.63
CA ASP A 164 13.51 4.33 21.93
C ASP A 164 12.78 3.64 20.77
N PHE A 165 13.22 3.89 19.53
CA PHE A 165 12.67 3.33 18.32
C PHE A 165 12.69 1.79 18.31
N THR A 166 13.76 1.17 18.84
CA THR A 166 13.87 -0.29 18.90
C THR A 166 12.78 -0.91 19.79
N ARG A 167 12.47 -0.27 20.91
CA ARG A 167 11.39 -0.69 21.80
C ARG A 167 10.00 -0.48 21.16
N ALA A 168 9.83 0.60 20.41
CA ALA A 168 8.60 0.83 19.65
C ALA A 168 8.40 -0.25 18.56
N VAL A 169 9.46 -0.63 17.85
CA VAL A 169 9.45 -1.75 16.87
C VAL A 169 9.06 -3.06 17.56
N GLU A 170 9.65 -3.34 18.70
CA GLU A 170 9.35 -4.55 19.48
C GLU A 170 7.89 -4.56 19.96
N ALA A 171 7.34 -3.41 20.37
CA ALA A 171 5.94 -3.28 20.75
C ALA A 171 5.01 -3.61 19.56
N VAL A 172 5.30 -3.09 18.37
CA VAL A 172 4.54 -3.41 17.18
C VAL A 172 4.62 -4.89 16.83
N ARG A 173 5.80 -5.50 16.91
CA ARG A 173 5.97 -6.94 16.70
C ARG A 173 5.11 -7.76 17.66
N GLN A 174 5.17 -7.46 18.96
CA GLN A 174 4.38 -8.17 19.97
C GLN A 174 2.87 -7.96 19.78
N LEU A 175 2.43 -6.76 19.42
CA LEU A 175 1.03 -6.47 19.10
C LEU A 175 0.53 -7.33 17.92
N THR A 176 1.31 -7.46 16.85
CA THR A 176 0.91 -8.25 15.67
C THR A 176 0.92 -9.75 15.94
N GLN A 177 1.77 -10.22 16.85
CA GLN A 177 1.88 -11.63 17.26
C GLN A 177 0.95 -12.00 18.43
N SER A 178 0.26 -11.03 19.03
CA SER A 178 -0.58 -11.24 20.22
C SER A 178 -1.91 -11.95 19.95
N GLY A 179 -2.35 -12.03 18.69
CA GLY A 179 -3.69 -12.51 18.33
C GLY A 179 -4.81 -11.49 18.59
N LEU A 180 -4.49 -10.24 18.96
CA LEU A 180 -5.48 -9.19 19.18
C LEU A 180 -6.02 -8.60 17.87
N PHE A 181 -5.27 -8.69 16.77
CA PHE A 181 -5.62 -8.19 15.45
C PHE A 181 -6.10 -6.72 15.46
N PRO A 182 -5.29 -5.76 15.91
CA PRO A 182 -5.68 -4.36 15.89
C PRO A 182 -6.04 -3.90 14.47
N ALA A 183 -7.07 -3.09 14.35
CA ALA A 183 -7.47 -2.49 13.09
C ALA A 183 -6.41 -1.52 12.56
N ASN A 184 -5.70 -0.86 13.48
CA ASN A 184 -4.58 0.02 13.15
C ASN A 184 -3.45 -0.21 14.14
N VAL A 185 -2.25 -0.49 13.62
CA VAL A 185 -0.99 -0.45 14.37
C VAL A 185 0.07 0.13 13.44
N ARG A 186 0.52 1.35 13.73
CA ARG A 186 1.48 2.09 12.92
C ARG A 186 2.57 2.65 13.81
N LEU A 187 3.80 2.50 13.37
CA LEU A 187 4.94 3.16 13.98
C LEU A 187 5.38 4.32 13.09
N LEU A 188 5.61 5.48 13.69
CA LEU A 188 6.24 6.63 13.07
C LEU A 188 7.51 6.93 13.86
N ASP A 189 8.64 7.07 13.20
CA ASP A 189 9.81 7.65 13.85
C ASP A 189 9.52 9.11 14.26
N ARG A 190 10.31 9.65 15.17
CA ARG A 190 10.06 10.99 15.76
C ARG A 190 9.99 12.10 14.70
N MET A 191 10.79 11.99 13.65
CA MET A 191 10.78 13.00 12.57
C MET A 191 9.53 12.83 11.69
N GLU A 192 9.14 11.62 11.35
CA GLU A 192 7.90 11.32 10.64
C GLU A 192 6.67 11.77 11.46
N ALA A 193 6.67 11.54 12.77
CA ALA A 193 5.62 12.00 13.68
C ALA A 193 5.50 13.53 13.67
N MET A 194 6.62 14.24 13.72
CA MET A 194 6.66 15.70 13.67
C MET A 194 6.17 16.26 12.33
N LEU A 195 6.67 15.73 11.23
CA LEU A 195 6.31 16.20 9.89
C LEU A 195 4.82 15.99 9.56
N ASN A 196 4.20 15.01 10.17
CA ASN A 196 2.77 14.71 9.98
C ASN A 196 1.87 15.28 11.11
N GLY A 197 2.42 16.06 12.04
CA GLY A 197 1.65 16.64 13.14
C GLY A 197 1.13 15.64 14.16
N ALA A 198 1.69 14.42 14.18
CA ALA A 198 1.36 13.38 15.16
C ALA A 198 2.21 13.45 16.44
N GLY A 199 3.22 14.31 16.47
CA GLY A 199 4.11 14.55 17.60
C GLY A 199 4.93 15.82 17.42
N ASP A 200 5.73 16.16 18.41
CA ASP A 200 6.62 17.33 18.43
C ASP A 200 8.08 17.01 18.04
N GLY A 201 8.34 15.76 17.66
CA GLY A 201 9.69 15.28 17.31
C GLY A 201 10.50 14.76 18.50
N SER A 202 9.96 14.75 19.72
CA SER A 202 10.65 14.25 20.91
C SER A 202 10.59 12.74 21.04
N HIS A 203 9.52 12.10 20.53
CA HIS A 203 9.24 10.67 20.68
C HIS A 203 8.95 10.01 19.35
N ASP A 204 9.20 8.70 19.27
CA ASP A 204 8.65 7.82 18.27
C ASP A 204 7.20 7.48 18.67
N VAL A 205 6.30 7.36 17.72
CA VAL A 205 4.85 7.25 18.01
C VAL A 205 4.27 5.96 17.42
N VAL A 206 3.63 5.17 18.29
CA VAL A 206 2.80 4.03 17.87
C VAL A 206 1.33 4.46 17.92
N VAL A 207 0.65 4.40 16.78
CA VAL A 207 -0.81 4.57 16.72
C VAL A 207 -1.45 3.20 16.80
N LEU A 208 -2.24 2.96 17.84
CA LEU A 208 -2.96 1.70 18.08
C LEU A 208 -4.47 1.94 18.01
N GLY A 209 -5.20 1.08 17.29
CA GLY A 209 -6.65 1.19 17.18
C GLY A 209 -7.33 -0.16 16.99
N PHE A 210 -8.51 -0.29 17.61
CA PHE A 210 -9.40 -1.44 17.48
C PHE A 210 -10.79 -1.00 17.04
N GLU A 211 -11.43 -1.83 16.24
CA GLU A 211 -12.81 -1.62 15.76
C GLU A 211 -13.60 -2.92 15.79
N SER A 212 -14.90 -2.81 16.09
CA SER A 212 -15.85 -3.91 15.99
C SER A 212 -17.24 -3.41 15.58
N ALA A 213 -17.98 -4.24 14.86
CA ALA A 213 -19.39 -4.01 14.56
C ALA A 213 -20.31 -4.70 15.57
N ASP A 214 -19.77 -5.57 16.43
CA ASP A 214 -20.56 -6.50 17.27
C ASP A 214 -20.39 -6.25 18.77
N HIS A 215 -19.17 -6.00 19.26
CA HIS A 215 -18.86 -5.95 20.68
C HIS A 215 -17.90 -4.80 21.04
N ALA A 216 -17.83 -4.48 22.34
CA ALA A 216 -16.92 -3.50 22.89
C ALA A 216 -15.46 -3.95 22.73
N VAL A 217 -14.56 -3.01 22.40
CA VAL A 217 -13.14 -3.28 22.12
C VAL A 217 -12.21 -2.93 23.29
N ASP A 218 -12.78 -2.60 24.46
CA ASP A 218 -12.03 -2.11 25.63
C ASP A 218 -10.99 -3.11 26.11
N ALA A 219 -11.36 -4.37 26.27
CA ALA A 219 -10.45 -5.42 26.73
C ALA A 219 -9.27 -5.64 25.77
N TRP A 220 -9.51 -5.50 24.47
CA TRP A 220 -8.45 -5.59 23.45
C TRP A 220 -7.51 -4.39 23.51
N MET A 221 -8.07 -3.19 23.65
CA MET A 221 -7.28 -1.96 23.80
C MET A 221 -6.44 -2.02 25.07
N ASP A 222 -7.04 -2.41 26.21
CA ASP A 222 -6.33 -2.49 27.49
C ASP A 222 -5.18 -3.50 27.43
N ARG A 223 -5.34 -4.66 26.76
CA ARG A 223 -4.25 -5.62 26.57
C ARG A 223 -3.18 -5.07 25.62
N GLY A 224 -3.57 -4.43 24.51
CA GLY A 224 -2.61 -3.79 23.60
C GLY A 224 -1.79 -2.69 24.26
N LEU A 225 -2.43 -1.87 25.10
CA LEU A 225 -1.77 -0.83 25.89
C LEU A 225 -0.83 -1.42 26.94
N ALA A 226 -1.19 -2.55 27.56
CA ALA A 226 -0.32 -3.25 28.50
C ALA A 226 0.98 -3.71 27.82
N ILE A 227 0.90 -4.29 26.61
CA ILE A 227 2.08 -4.68 25.81
C ILE A 227 2.99 -3.47 25.58
N CYS A 228 2.44 -2.35 25.15
CA CYS A 228 3.21 -1.14 24.90
C CYS A 228 3.87 -0.60 26.18
N ARG A 229 3.13 -0.60 27.31
CA ARG A 229 3.64 -0.12 28.61
C ARG A 229 4.79 -0.98 29.13
N GLU A 230 4.69 -2.30 28.99
CA GLU A 230 5.77 -3.25 29.36
C GLU A 230 7.09 -2.95 28.64
N LEU A 231 7.02 -2.32 27.45
CA LEU A 231 8.16 -1.90 26.64
C LEU A 231 8.52 -0.42 26.77
N GLY A 232 7.94 0.28 27.75
CA GLY A 232 8.25 1.67 28.07
C GLY A 232 7.40 2.70 27.31
N GLY A 233 6.34 2.26 26.63
CA GLY A 233 5.38 3.16 25.97
C GLY A 233 4.56 3.96 26.98
N THR A 234 4.38 5.24 26.72
CA THR A 234 3.58 6.19 27.51
C THR A 234 2.44 6.77 26.67
N TYR A 235 1.28 7.01 27.28
CA TYR A 235 0.11 7.56 26.60
C TYR A 235 -0.81 8.31 27.57
N ASP A 236 -1.66 9.17 27.05
CA ASP A 236 -2.70 9.86 27.82
C ASP A 236 -3.88 8.89 28.07
N GLU A 237 -4.06 8.48 29.34
CA GLU A 237 -5.16 7.58 29.73
C GLU A 237 -6.55 8.19 29.51
N ALA A 238 -6.72 9.49 29.72
CA ALA A 238 -7.99 10.15 29.51
C ALA A 238 -8.36 10.21 28.03
N ALA A 239 -7.40 10.57 27.18
CA ALA A 239 -7.57 10.58 25.72
C ALA A 239 -7.84 9.17 25.18
N SER A 240 -7.18 8.13 25.74
CA SER A 240 -7.39 6.74 25.31
C SER A 240 -8.80 6.20 25.58
N LYS A 241 -9.51 6.77 26.55
CA LYS A 241 -10.88 6.39 26.96
C LYS A 241 -11.97 7.25 26.32
N ALA A 242 -11.61 8.33 25.62
CA ALA A 242 -12.59 9.22 24.98
C ALA A 242 -13.38 8.48 23.90
N ALA A 243 -14.71 8.68 23.87
CA ALA A 243 -15.62 8.01 22.94
C ALA A 243 -15.33 8.32 21.46
N ASP A 244 -14.58 9.40 21.17
CA ASP A 244 -14.25 9.86 19.82
C ASP A 244 -12.73 9.92 19.57
N SER A 245 -11.99 8.99 20.18
CA SER A 245 -10.53 8.92 20.11
C SER A 245 -9.96 8.80 18.69
N ASN A 246 -10.77 8.37 17.70
CA ASN A 246 -10.36 8.23 16.31
C ASN A 246 -10.14 9.55 15.55
N THR A 247 -10.69 10.67 16.02
CA THR A 247 -10.59 11.98 15.37
C THR A 247 -9.78 12.98 16.16
N ALA A 248 -9.49 12.68 17.43
CA ALA A 248 -8.76 13.55 18.35
C ALA A 248 -7.28 13.16 18.48
N GLY A 249 -6.43 14.14 18.81
CA GLY A 249 -5.03 13.94 19.12
C GLY A 249 -4.17 13.46 17.92
N ALA A 250 -3.03 12.83 18.22
CA ALA A 250 -2.05 12.39 17.23
C ALA A 250 -2.60 11.37 16.22
N ALA A 251 -3.51 10.47 16.65
CA ALA A 251 -4.15 9.51 15.75
C ALA A 251 -5.06 10.17 14.71
N GLY A 252 -5.82 11.21 15.12
CA GLY A 252 -6.65 12.00 14.22
C GLY A 252 -5.81 12.89 13.28
N ALA A 253 -4.75 13.51 13.80
CA ALA A 253 -3.81 14.30 13.02
C ALA A 253 -3.13 13.47 11.93
N TRP A 254 -2.65 12.26 12.29
CA TRP A 254 -2.08 11.31 11.34
C TRP A 254 -3.06 10.95 10.22
N ARG A 255 -4.31 10.60 10.56
CA ARG A 255 -5.33 10.26 9.56
C ARG A 255 -5.60 11.41 8.59
N ALA A 256 -5.68 12.64 9.10
CA ALA A 256 -5.89 13.82 8.27
C ALA A 256 -4.68 14.10 7.35
N ALA A 257 -3.46 13.94 7.87
CA ALA A 257 -2.21 14.12 7.12
C ALA A 257 -2.07 13.08 6.01
N PHE A 258 -2.41 11.80 6.29
CA PHE A 258 -2.31 10.69 5.34
C PHE A 258 -3.03 10.96 4.02
N ILE A 259 -4.22 11.58 4.07
CA ILE A 259 -5.03 11.89 2.88
C ILE A 259 -4.50 13.14 2.16
N LYS A 260 -3.92 14.12 2.89
CA LYS A 260 -3.53 15.42 2.33
C LYS A 260 -2.10 15.49 1.79
N MET A 261 -1.21 14.59 2.22
CA MET A 261 0.22 14.63 1.88
C MET A 261 0.53 14.70 0.37
N PRO A 262 -0.14 13.97 -0.51
CA PRO A 262 0.17 14.02 -1.94
C PRO A 262 0.03 15.41 -2.57
N HIS A 263 -0.84 16.25 -2.01
CA HIS A 263 -1.12 17.61 -2.55
C HIS A 263 -0.01 18.64 -2.26
N PHE A 264 0.92 18.37 -1.33
CA PHE A 264 2.03 19.28 -1.04
C PHE A 264 3.24 19.12 -1.98
N ARG A 265 3.29 18.04 -2.75
CA ARG A 265 4.45 17.73 -3.61
C ARG A 265 4.76 18.85 -4.61
N ASP A 266 3.77 19.40 -5.27
CA ASP A 266 3.96 20.44 -6.29
C ASP A 266 4.57 21.70 -5.70
N ALA A 267 4.16 22.09 -4.50
CA ALA A 267 4.73 23.23 -3.79
C ALA A 267 6.20 22.99 -3.42
N LEU A 268 6.54 21.78 -2.97
CA LEU A 268 7.91 21.39 -2.65
C LEU A 268 8.81 21.40 -3.89
N ILE A 269 8.34 20.84 -5.01
CA ILE A 269 9.07 20.85 -6.29
C ILE A 269 9.33 22.29 -6.75
N SER A 270 8.33 23.16 -6.63
CA SER A 270 8.46 24.59 -6.98
C SER A 270 9.52 25.31 -6.13
N ALA A 271 9.75 24.84 -4.91
CA ALA A 271 10.82 25.33 -4.01
C ALA A 271 12.16 24.58 -4.20
N ALA A 272 12.32 23.80 -5.25
CA ALA A 272 13.46 22.92 -5.50
C ALA A 272 13.70 21.88 -4.39
N VAL A 273 12.66 21.44 -3.70
CA VAL A 273 12.74 20.34 -2.74
C VAL A 273 12.29 19.06 -3.42
N ILE A 274 13.20 18.08 -3.50
CA ILE A 274 12.90 16.71 -3.89
C ILE A 274 12.24 16.06 -2.68
N SER A 275 11.01 15.57 -2.83
CA SER A 275 10.29 14.84 -1.80
C SER A 275 9.65 13.62 -2.43
N ASP A 276 10.07 12.44 -2.02
CA ASP A 276 9.51 11.19 -2.52
C ASP A 276 9.64 10.08 -1.47
N THR A 277 9.09 8.94 -1.81
CA THR A 277 8.99 7.80 -0.93
C THR A 277 9.44 6.52 -1.62
N PHE A 278 9.85 5.54 -0.83
CA PHE A 278 9.97 4.14 -1.25
C PHE A 278 9.51 3.26 -0.10
N GLU A 279 8.94 2.12 -0.43
CA GLU A 279 8.32 1.26 0.55
C GLU A 279 8.60 -0.20 0.24
N THR A 280 8.57 -1.05 1.27
CA THR A 280 9.01 -2.41 1.18
C THR A 280 8.36 -3.26 2.26
N SER A 281 8.70 -4.54 2.33
CA SER A 281 8.47 -5.40 3.49
C SER A 281 9.71 -6.24 3.79
N ILE A 282 9.88 -6.57 5.07
CA ILE A 282 11.00 -7.34 5.60
C ILE A 282 10.58 -8.10 6.85
N THR A 283 11.16 -9.27 7.08
CA THR A 283 10.92 -10.07 8.29
C THR A 283 11.52 -9.43 9.54
N TRP A 284 10.93 -9.71 10.71
CA TRP A 284 11.35 -9.08 11.97
C TRP A 284 12.82 -9.32 12.34
N ASP A 285 13.34 -10.52 12.05
CA ASP A 285 14.72 -10.89 12.33
C ASP A 285 15.76 -10.05 11.59
N LYS A 286 15.38 -9.50 10.43
CA LYS A 286 16.26 -8.68 9.59
C LYS A 286 15.97 -7.18 9.70
N PHE A 287 14.88 -6.79 10.34
CA PHE A 287 14.39 -5.41 10.28
C PHE A 287 15.45 -4.39 10.73
N HIS A 288 16.11 -4.58 11.86
CA HIS A 288 17.02 -3.56 12.41
C HIS A 288 18.21 -3.29 11.48
N SER A 289 18.91 -4.34 11.05
CA SER A 289 20.04 -4.18 10.10
C SER A 289 19.58 -3.65 8.74
N PHE A 290 18.41 -4.08 8.28
CA PHE A 290 17.80 -3.57 7.07
C PHE A 290 17.53 -2.06 7.17
N HIS A 291 16.87 -1.61 8.24
CA HIS A 291 16.55 -0.21 8.46
C HIS A 291 17.79 0.68 8.52
N GLU A 292 18.82 0.25 9.24
CA GLU A 292 20.11 0.96 9.34
C GLU A 292 20.79 1.09 7.98
N ASN A 293 20.94 -0.02 7.25
CA ASN A 293 21.62 -0.05 5.96
C ASN A 293 20.88 0.77 4.89
N VAL A 294 19.56 0.61 4.78
CA VAL A 294 18.76 1.32 3.78
C VAL A 294 18.72 2.82 4.07
N THR A 295 18.55 3.20 5.35
CA THR A 295 18.58 4.61 5.75
C THR A 295 19.94 5.25 5.46
N ALA A 296 21.03 4.57 5.76
CA ALA A 296 22.38 5.05 5.50
C ALA A 296 22.64 5.21 3.99
N ALA A 297 22.23 4.23 3.19
CA ALA A 297 22.36 4.25 1.72
C ALA A 297 21.55 5.40 1.11
N ALA A 298 20.31 5.60 1.54
CA ALA A 298 19.46 6.69 1.06
C ALA A 298 20.05 8.07 1.41
N LYS A 299 20.57 8.25 2.64
CA LYS A 299 21.26 9.49 3.05
C LYS A 299 22.53 9.73 2.24
N ALA A 300 23.31 8.68 1.96
CA ALA A 300 24.50 8.79 1.11
C ALA A 300 24.11 9.18 -0.32
N ALA A 301 23.10 8.56 -0.89
CA ALA A 301 22.59 8.90 -2.22
C ALA A 301 22.14 10.36 -2.32
N ILE A 302 21.45 10.87 -1.31
CA ILE A 302 21.06 12.31 -1.24
C ILE A 302 22.30 13.22 -1.28
N ARG A 303 23.32 12.92 -0.45
CA ARG A 303 24.57 13.74 -0.42
C ARG A 303 25.28 13.74 -1.75
N GLU A 304 25.39 12.59 -2.39
CA GLU A 304 26.07 12.45 -3.68
C GLU A 304 25.32 13.14 -4.81
N ALA A 305 23.99 12.93 -4.89
CA ALA A 305 23.18 13.53 -5.94
C ALA A 305 23.01 15.06 -5.78
N THR A 306 22.94 15.57 -4.55
CA THR A 306 22.59 16.99 -4.30
C THR A 306 23.76 17.83 -3.77
N GLY A 307 24.81 17.22 -3.24
CA GLY A 307 25.90 17.89 -2.50
C GLY A 307 25.46 18.38 -1.11
N ARG A 308 24.32 17.95 -0.58
CA ARG A 308 23.72 18.43 0.67
C ARG A 308 23.19 17.28 1.51
N GLU A 309 23.06 17.51 2.81
CA GLU A 309 22.33 16.60 3.68
C GLU A 309 20.82 16.67 3.40
N GLY A 310 20.14 15.55 3.60
CA GLY A 310 18.70 15.45 3.50
C GLY A 310 18.10 14.68 4.66
N ILE A 311 16.80 14.62 4.69
CA ILE A 311 16.01 13.89 5.70
C ILE A 311 15.57 12.56 5.11
N VAL A 312 15.72 11.49 5.89
CA VAL A 312 15.11 10.18 5.61
C VAL A 312 14.38 9.76 6.86
N THR A 313 13.07 9.56 6.76
CA THR A 313 12.20 9.12 7.84
C THR A 313 11.66 7.73 7.56
N CYS A 314 11.16 7.05 8.59
CA CYS A 314 10.57 5.74 8.47
C CYS A 314 9.27 5.63 9.27
N ARG A 315 8.24 5.08 8.62
CA ARG A 315 7.02 4.64 9.29
C ARG A 315 6.67 3.21 8.90
N PHE A 316 5.91 2.50 9.73
CA PHE A 316 5.27 1.25 9.32
C PHE A 316 3.88 1.55 8.79
N THR A 317 3.64 1.23 7.52
CA THR A 317 2.30 1.30 6.94
C THR A 317 1.46 0.10 7.31
N HIS A 318 2.09 -1.07 7.37
CA HIS A 318 1.48 -2.34 7.73
C HIS A 318 2.45 -3.12 8.62
N ALA A 319 1.90 -3.99 9.42
CA ALA A 319 2.66 -4.87 10.28
C ALA A 319 2.01 -6.26 10.32
N TYR A 320 2.83 -7.28 10.17
CA TYR A 320 2.44 -8.68 10.06
C TYR A 320 3.03 -9.47 11.23
N PRO A 321 2.49 -10.66 11.55
CA PRO A 321 3.13 -11.51 12.56
C PRO A 321 4.58 -11.88 12.24
N ASP A 322 4.94 -11.93 10.96
CA ASP A 322 6.27 -12.33 10.45
C ASP A 322 7.17 -11.17 10.03
N GLY A 323 6.64 -9.94 9.90
CA GLY A 323 7.45 -8.79 9.48
C GLY A 323 6.72 -7.46 9.49
N ALA A 324 7.43 -6.43 9.08
CA ALA A 324 6.91 -5.08 8.92
C ALA A 324 6.95 -4.63 7.45
N ALA A 325 6.10 -3.67 7.11
CA ALA A 325 6.17 -2.91 5.88
C ALA A 325 6.67 -1.48 6.16
N PRO A 326 8.01 -1.28 6.23
CA PRO A 326 8.59 0.04 6.39
C PRO A 326 8.37 0.88 5.13
N TYR A 327 8.02 2.12 5.36
CA TYR A 327 7.79 3.15 4.36
C TYR A 327 8.72 4.31 4.66
N PHE A 328 9.65 4.54 3.77
CA PHE A 328 10.64 5.59 3.90
C PHE A 328 10.19 6.82 3.12
N THR A 329 10.33 7.99 3.74
CA THR A 329 10.18 9.28 3.06
C THR A 329 11.53 9.96 3.04
N PHE A 330 11.97 10.46 1.89
CA PHE A 330 13.16 11.29 1.80
C PHE A 330 12.84 12.68 1.29
N GLN A 331 13.55 13.66 1.83
CA GLN A 331 13.47 15.05 1.41
C GLN A 331 14.86 15.66 1.28
N ALA A 332 15.11 16.33 0.18
CA ALA A 332 16.38 16.96 -0.10
C ALA A 332 16.21 18.27 -0.86
N VAL A 333 17.01 19.28 -0.54
CA VAL A 333 17.09 20.48 -1.36
C VAL A 333 17.92 20.19 -2.60
N GLY A 334 17.27 20.13 -3.75
CA GLY A 334 17.89 19.91 -5.03
C GLY A 334 18.28 21.18 -5.77
N ARG A 335 18.45 21.08 -7.06
CA ARG A 335 18.82 22.17 -7.97
C ARG A 335 17.78 22.29 -9.08
N HIS A 336 17.22 23.48 -9.28
CA HIS A 336 16.34 23.72 -10.42
C HIS A 336 17.00 23.30 -11.74
N GLY A 337 16.26 22.64 -12.61
CA GLY A 337 16.74 22.10 -13.88
C GLY A 337 17.43 20.72 -13.78
N ALA A 338 17.68 20.21 -12.56
CA ALA A 338 18.30 18.88 -12.35
C ALA A 338 17.49 18.02 -11.35
N LEU A 339 16.29 18.44 -10.94
CA LEU A 339 15.52 17.74 -9.91
C LEU A 339 15.17 16.30 -10.30
N ALA A 340 14.80 16.07 -11.56
CA ALA A 340 14.45 14.73 -12.05
C ALA A 340 15.65 13.78 -12.08
N GLU A 341 16.82 14.28 -12.51
CA GLU A 341 18.07 13.51 -12.52
C GLU A 341 18.51 13.14 -11.11
N GLN A 342 18.51 14.13 -10.21
CA GLN A 342 18.85 13.94 -8.79
C GLN A 342 17.87 12.99 -8.09
N TRP A 343 16.57 13.13 -8.36
CA TRP A 343 15.56 12.22 -7.87
C TRP A 343 15.80 10.79 -8.33
N LEU A 344 16.07 10.59 -9.64
CA LEU A 344 16.29 9.27 -10.21
C LEU A 344 17.51 8.60 -9.58
N GLU A 345 18.62 9.32 -9.41
CA GLU A 345 19.83 8.80 -8.76
C GLU A 345 19.54 8.34 -7.32
N ILE A 346 18.82 9.15 -6.54
CA ILE A 346 18.45 8.80 -5.16
C ILE A 346 17.56 7.55 -5.15
N LYS A 347 16.54 7.50 -6.02
CA LYS A 347 15.60 6.35 -6.11
C LYS A 347 16.31 5.06 -6.49
N GLN A 348 17.20 5.11 -7.48
CA GLN A 348 17.95 3.93 -7.92
C GLN A 348 18.77 3.35 -6.77
N ARG A 349 19.55 4.16 -6.07
CA ARG A 349 20.38 3.71 -4.95
C ARG A 349 19.57 3.23 -3.75
N ALA A 350 18.45 3.89 -3.45
CA ALA A 350 17.56 3.44 -2.40
C ALA A 350 16.93 2.07 -2.75
N SER A 351 16.52 1.88 -4.00
CA SER A 351 15.97 0.62 -4.49
C SER A 351 17.00 -0.50 -4.51
N ASP A 352 18.25 -0.21 -4.90
CA ASP A 352 19.36 -1.16 -4.79
C ASP A 352 19.56 -1.59 -3.35
N ALA A 353 19.63 -0.63 -2.41
CA ALA A 353 19.81 -0.93 -1.00
C ALA A 353 18.67 -1.80 -0.43
N VAL A 354 17.42 -1.56 -0.85
CA VAL A 354 16.27 -2.39 -0.45
C VAL A 354 16.47 -3.84 -0.89
N ILE A 355 16.78 -4.08 -2.17
CA ILE A 355 16.95 -5.43 -2.71
C ILE A 355 18.19 -6.11 -2.12
N ASP A 356 19.31 -5.42 -2.03
CA ASP A 356 20.59 -5.97 -1.55
C ASP A 356 20.53 -6.36 -0.06
N ASN A 357 19.63 -5.75 0.70
CA ASN A 357 19.36 -6.11 2.11
C ASN A 357 18.16 -7.06 2.29
N GLY A 358 17.61 -7.63 1.21
CA GLY A 358 16.60 -8.69 1.23
C GLY A 358 15.16 -8.22 1.43
N GLY A 359 14.87 -6.93 1.24
CA GLY A 359 13.51 -6.40 1.16
C GLY A 359 12.87 -6.65 -0.21
N THR A 360 11.56 -6.44 -0.33
CA THR A 360 10.87 -6.40 -1.63
C THR A 360 10.94 -5.00 -2.23
N ILE A 361 11.02 -4.91 -3.57
CA ILE A 361 11.06 -3.58 -4.23
C ILE A 361 9.82 -2.74 -3.94
N THR A 362 8.70 -3.37 -3.68
CA THR A 362 7.44 -2.71 -3.35
C THR A 362 6.56 -3.61 -2.50
N HIS A 363 5.84 -3.02 -1.56
CA HIS A 363 4.82 -3.68 -0.77
C HIS A 363 3.40 -3.41 -1.35
N HIS A 364 3.13 -2.16 -1.82
CA HIS A 364 1.79 -1.78 -2.30
C HIS A 364 1.77 -0.68 -3.38
N HIS A 365 2.93 -0.14 -3.83
CA HIS A 365 2.97 0.84 -4.91
C HIS A 365 2.93 0.21 -6.31
N ALA A 366 2.99 -1.11 -6.41
CA ALA A 366 3.11 -1.89 -7.64
C ALA A 366 4.51 -1.84 -8.28
N VAL A 367 4.68 -2.60 -9.35
CA VAL A 367 5.94 -2.64 -10.12
C VAL A 367 6.01 -1.47 -11.09
N GLY A 368 4.97 -1.27 -11.89
CA GLY A 368 4.95 -0.25 -12.93
C GLY A 368 6.14 -0.38 -13.88
N ARG A 369 6.63 0.77 -14.35
CA ARG A 369 7.87 0.86 -15.14
C ARG A 369 9.07 1.15 -14.26
N ASP A 370 8.87 1.94 -13.21
CA ASP A 370 9.97 2.43 -12.37
C ASP A 370 10.63 1.31 -11.56
N HIS A 371 9.87 0.31 -11.12
CA HIS A 371 10.39 -0.79 -10.32
C HIS A 371 10.80 -2.03 -11.12
N MET A 372 10.58 -2.06 -12.44
CA MET A 372 10.90 -3.23 -13.30
C MET A 372 12.33 -3.78 -13.12
N PRO A 373 13.40 -2.95 -13.10
CA PRO A 373 14.77 -3.48 -12.99
C PRO A 373 14.98 -4.29 -11.70
N TRP A 374 14.40 -3.86 -10.60
CA TRP A 374 14.53 -4.54 -9.31
C TRP A 374 13.54 -5.69 -9.17
N TYR A 375 12.35 -5.60 -9.76
CA TYR A 375 11.42 -6.72 -9.84
C TYR A 375 12.04 -7.90 -10.60
N GLU A 376 12.76 -7.67 -11.70
CA GLU A 376 13.48 -8.70 -12.43
C GLU A 376 14.58 -9.35 -11.60
N ARG A 377 15.29 -8.58 -10.78
CA ARG A 377 16.29 -9.12 -9.82
C ARG A 377 15.66 -9.93 -8.69
N GLN A 378 14.50 -9.53 -8.22
CA GLN A 378 13.80 -10.15 -7.08
C GLN A 378 13.08 -11.43 -7.45
N ARG A 379 12.41 -11.47 -8.60
CA ARG A 379 11.58 -12.60 -9.00
C ARG A 379 12.42 -13.83 -9.38
N PRO A 380 11.97 -15.06 -9.03
CA PRO A 380 12.63 -16.26 -9.55
C PRO A 380 12.61 -16.30 -11.08
N GLU A 381 13.73 -16.68 -11.71
CA GLU A 381 13.86 -16.74 -13.17
C GLU A 381 12.78 -17.63 -13.81
N VAL A 382 12.56 -18.82 -13.26
CA VAL A 382 11.54 -19.77 -13.76
C VAL A 382 10.12 -19.19 -13.64
N PHE A 383 9.83 -18.39 -12.61
CA PHE A 383 8.56 -17.67 -12.52
C PHE A 383 8.42 -16.63 -13.62
N GLY A 384 9.51 -15.93 -13.96
CA GLY A 384 9.54 -15.02 -15.10
C GLY A 384 9.18 -15.70 -16.42
N LEU A 385 9.69 -16.92 -16.67
CA LEU A 385 9.33 -17.72 -17.87
C LEU A 385 7.83 -18.11 -17.85
N ALA A 386 7.30 -18.51 -16.70
CA ALA A 386 5.87 -18.84 -16.58
C ALA A 386 4.97 -17.62 -16.84
N LEU A 387 5.37 -16.44 -16.32
CA LEU A 387 4.64 -15.19 -16.52
C LEU A 387 4.69 -14.74 -18.00
N GLN A 388 5.85 -14.87 -18.65
CA GLN A 388 6.00 -14.62 -20.09
C GLN A 388 5.10 -15.57 -20.90
N GLY A 389 5.10 -16.85 -20.58
CA GLY A 389 4.24 -17.83 -21.26
C GLY A 389 2.74 -17.52 -21.08
N ALA A 390 2.34 -17.04 -19.92
CA ALA A 390 0.97 -16.55 -19.69
C ALA A 390 0.68 -15.33 -20.58
N LYS A 391 1.58 -14.34 -20.62
CA LYS A 391 1.47 -13.15 -21.48
C LYS A 391 1.30 -13.55 -22.95
N ASP A 392 2.17 -14.41 -23.49
CA ASP A 392 2.17 -14.84 -24.89
C ASP A 392 0.87 -15.54 -25.28
N LYS A 393 0.23 -16.26 -24.35
CA LYS A 393 -1.03 -16.97 -24.61
C LYS A 393 -2.27 -16.10 -24.44
N LEU A 394 -2.27 -15.20 -23.45
CA LEU A 394 -3.41 -14.33 -23.16
C LEU A 394 -3.43 -13.10 -24.07
N ASP A 395 -2.27 -12.61 -24.49
CA ASP A 395 -2.07 -11.42 -25.32
C ASP A 395 -1.02 -11.67 -26.40
N PRO A 396 -1.33 -12.49 -27.43
CA PRO A 396 -0.36 -12.89 -28.45
C PRO A 396 0.24 -11.74 -29.26
N ALA A 397 -0.46 -10.61 -29.34
CA ALA A 397 0.03 -9.41 -30.02
C ALA A 397 0.85 -8.49 -29.13
N GLY A 398 0.97 -8.78 -27.84
CA GLY A 398 1.76 -8.01 -26.88
C GLY A 398 1.28 -6.56 -26.68
N ILE A 399 -0.03 -6.29 -26.87
CA ILE A 399 -0.58 -4.93 -26.87
C ILE A 399 -1.03 -4.44 -25.50
N LEU A 400 -1.22 -5.32 -24.52
CA LEU A 400 -1.72 -4.97 -23.22
C LEU A 400 -0.57 -4.51 -22.31
N ASN A 401 -0.57 -3.24 -21.97
CA ASN A 401 0.38 -2.56 -21.07
C ASN A 401 1.83 -3.05 -21.23
N PRO A 402 2.45 -2.91 -22.41
CA PRO A 402 3.75 -3.51 -22.72
C PRO A 402 4.86 -2.92 -21.85
N GLY A 403 5.77 -3.76 -21.38
CA GLY A 403 6.93 -3.37 -20.55
C GLY A 403 6.60 -3.17 -19.06
N VAL A 404 5.42 -3.59 -18.61
CA VAL A 404 5.03 -3.61 -17.19
C VAL A 404 4.89 -5.06 -16.76
N ILE A 405 5.49 -5.46 -15.64
CA ILE A 405 5.65 -6.81 -15.07
C ILE A 405 6.26 -7.88 -16.01
N VAL A 406 6.07 -7.72 -17.31
CA VAL A 406 6.69 -8.57 -18.36
C VAL A 406 7.52 -7.66 -19.25
N PRO A 407 8.83 -7.95 -19.45
CA PRO A 407 9.67 -7.14 -20.33
C PRO A 407 9.13 -7.07 -21.75
N LEU A 408 9.46 -6.00 -22.47
CA LEU A 408 9.25 -5.96 -23.90
C LEU A 408 10.08 -7.06 -24.59
N ALA A 409 9.48 -7.79 -25.52
CA ALA A 409 10.24 -8.69 -26.38
C ALA A 409 11.31 -7.86 -27.13
N GLN A 410 12.57 -8.31 -27.08
CA GLN A 410 13.68 -7.67 -27.78
C GLN A 410 13.58 -7.85 -29.29
#